data_4081152c7cd359d4d0550019869f8d81
#
_entry.id   4081152c7cd359d4d0550019869f8d81
#
_cell.length_a   1.000
_cell.length_b   1.000
_cell.length_c   1.000
_cell.angle_alpha   90.00
_cell.angle_beta   90.00
_cell.angle_gamma   90.00
#
_symmetry.space_group_name_H-M   'P 1'
#
loop_
_entity.id
_entity.type
_entity.pdbx_description
1 polymer ?
#
loop_
_entity_poly.entity_id
_entity_poly.type
_entity_poly.pdbx_seq_one_letter_code
_entity_poly.pdbx_strand_id
1 'polypeptide(L)'
;MQTATMIAGDGSKLFTAYRLPDGEPRALVLVVHGYGEHCGRYRHVIDALTERGYAAFTLDHYGHGQSEGLRAYFDDFDRPLVDLKAYVDSFRPQYPDKPLFVLGHSMGALISLAFTLRHQAEISGLIISGAPVNADANVSPLIVALGYALNRIVPKLPLLSLGDSSILSSDPEVGRAFDADPLTYKGNMRVRLGVAINDTAKAVRERLPELQLPLLIMHGEGDTMVNPSGSKLVYERASSADKTLRIYPDMYHEIMNERQRDIALGDILNWLDLHTA
;
A
#
# COMPACT_ATOMS: atom_id res chain seq x y z
N MET A 1 -5.70 12.57 14.30
CA MET A 1 -6.19 11.20 14.07
C MET A 1 -6.67 10.61 15.37
N GLN A 2 -7.79 9.91 15.36
CA GLN A 2 -8.25 9.04 16.45
C GLN A 2 -7.63 7.66 16.26
N THR A 3 -7.32 6.97 17.35
CA THR A 3 -6.65 5.67 17.33
C THR A 3 -7.45 4.64 18.11
N ALA A 4 -7.37 3.39 17.72
CA ALA A 4 -8.00 2.26 18.37
C ALA A 4 -7.17 0.98 18.20
N THR A 5 -7.58 -0.06 18.90
CA THR A 5 -7.04 -1.41 18.71
C THR A 5 -8.15 -2.31 18.16
N MET A 6 -7.90 -2.97 17.05
CA MET A 6 -8.76 -4.01 16.51
C MET A 6 -8.19 -5.38 16.89
N ILE A 7 -9.06 -6.32 17.21
CA ILE A 7 -8.68 -7.72 17.41
C ILE A 7 -8.88 -8.45 16.10
N ALA A 8 -7.80 -8.97 15.53
CA ALA A 8 -7.85 -9.79 14.31
C ALA A 8 -8.47 -11.17 14.57
N GLY A 9 -8.80 -11.89 13.52
CA GLY A 9 -9.45 -13.20 13.62
C GLY A 9 -8.66 -14.27 14.36
N ASP A 10 -7.34 -14.12 14.47
CA ASP A 10 -6.45 -15.00 15.27
C ASP A 10 -6.20 -14.51 16.70
N GLY A 11 -6.87 -13.42 17.11
CA GLY A 11 -6.74 -12.81 18.44
C GLY A 11 -5.61 -11.79 18.58
N SER A 12 -4.78 -11.57 17.55
CA SER A 12 -3.72 -10.57 17.61
C SER A 12 -4.28 -9.13 17.56
N LYS A 13 -3.56 -8.20 18.20
CA LYS A 13 -3.94 -6.80 18.27
C LYS A 13 -3.34 -6.02 17.11
N LEU A 14 -4.18 -5.34 16.34
CA LEU A 14 -3.80 -4.44 15.28
C LEU A 14 -4.11 -3.00 15.68
N PHE A 15 -3.13 -2.12 15.47
CA PHE A 15 -3.31 -0.69 15.64
C PHE A 15 -4.10 -0.15 14.44
N THR A 16 -5.15 0.61 14.73
CA THR A 16 -5.97 1.29 13.72
C THR A 16 -6.03 2.78 14.00
N ALA A 17 -6.15 3.57 12.95
CA ALA A 17 -6.33 5.00 13.09
C ALA A 17 -7.32 5.51 12.03
N TYR A 18 -8.03 6.59 12.36
CA TYR A 18 -8.91 7.25 11.43
C TYR A 18 -9.00 8.74 11.71
N ARG A 19 -9.43 9.49 10.72
CA ARG A 19 -9.78 10.89 10.86
C ARG A 19 -11.03 11.18 10.02
N LEU A 20 -11.97 11.90 10.62
CA LEU A 20 -13.20 12.32 9.98
C LEU A 20 -13.09 13.80 9.60
N PRO A 21 -13.71 14.24 8.50
CA PRO A 21 -13.84 15.65 8.16
C PRO A 21 -14.86 16.33 9.08
N ASP A 22 -14.89 17.66 9.04
CA ASP A 22 -15.98 18.41 9.65
C ASP A 22 -17.29 18.15 8.86
N GLY A 23 -18.28 17.56 9.53
CA GLY A 23 -19.57 17.19 8.93
C GLY A 23 -19.59 15.81 8.28
N GLU A 24 -20.57 15.59 7.41
CA GLU A 24 -20.75 14.30 6.70
C GLU A 24 -19.65 14.06 5.68
N PRO A 25 -19.00 12.90 5.69
CA PRO A 25 -17.95 12.60 4.71
C PRO A 25 -18.55 12.44 3.30
N ARG A 26 -17.84 12.96 2.31
CA ARG A 26 -18.16 12.77 0.88
C ARG A 26 -17.94 11.31 0.47
N ALA A 27 -16.88 10.72 0.93
CA ALA A 27 -16.52 9.32 0.72
C ALA A 27 -15.56 8.83 1.82
N LEU A 28 -15.29 7.53 1.82
CA LEU A 28 -14.35 6.87 2.71
C LEU A 28 -13.09 6.52 1.92
N VAL A 29 -11.91 6.73 2.51
CA VAL A 29 -10.62 6.38 1.91
C VAL A 29 -9.85 5.48 2.89
N LEU A 30 -9.59 4.23 2.48
CA LEU A 30 -8.74 3.30 3.21
C LEU A 30 -7.30 3.47 2.73
N VAL A 31 -6.40 3.95 3.60
CA VAL A 31 -4.98 4.15 3.31
C VAL A 31 -4.18 2.93 3.79
N VAL A 32 -3.44 2.31 2.89
CA VAL A 32 -2.74 1.04 3.09
C VAL A 32 -1.24 1.24 2.92
N HIS A 33 -0.49 1.16 4.03
CA HIS A 33 0.95 1.44 4.06
C HIS A 33 1.81 0.31 3.47
N GLY A 34 3.07 0.61 3.16
CA GLY A 34 4.04 -0.29 2.54
C GLY A 34 4.82 -1.17 3.53
N TYR A 35 5.87 -1.83 3.02
CA TYR A 35 6.76 -2.67 3.81
C TYR A 35 7.65 -1.85 4.73
N GLY A 36 7.85 -2.35 5.95
CA GLY A 36 8.80 -1.78 6.91
C GLY A 36 8.40 -0.41 7.49
N GLU A 37 7.23 0.08 7.15
CA GLU A 37 6.70 1.35 7.61
C GLU A 37 5.40 1.17 8.43
N HIS A 38 4.66 2.26 8.64
CA HIS A 38 3.41 2.26 9.41
C HIS A 38 2.51 3.43 9.00
N CYS A 39 1.23 3.36 9.39
CA CYS A 39 0.20 4.33 9.01
C CYS A 39 0.49 5.77 9.46
N GLY A 40 1.26 5.96 10.53
CA GLY A 40 1.64 7.29 11.04
C GLY A 40 2.43 8.14 10.05
N ARG A 41 3.12 7.50 9.10
CA ARG A 41 3.86 8.20 8.02
C ARG A 41 2.95 8.83 6.96
N TYR A 42 1.67 8.47 6.96
CA TYR A 42 0.64 9.02 6.06
C TYR A 42 -0.19 10.13 6.70
N ARG A 43 0.23 10.67 7.85
CA ARG A 43 -0.53 11.69 8.57
C ARG A 43 -0.90 12.88 7.69
N HIS A 44 0.05 13.41 6.92
CA HIS A 44 -0.17 14.53 6.02
C HIS A 44 -1.12 14.19 4.85
N VAL A 45 -1.09 12.94 4.35
CA VAL A 45 -2.05 12.45 3.35
C VAL A 45 -3.46 12.40 3.95
N ILE A 46 -3.58 11.86 5.17
CA ILE A 46 -4.84 11.77 5.91
C ILE A 46 -5.38 13.16 6.23
N ASP A 47 -4.51 14.09 6.63
CA ASP A 47 -4.88 15.48 6.89
C ASP A 47 -5.44 16.14 5.61
N ALA A 48 -4.74 16.01 4.47
CA ALA A 48 -5.21 16.55 3.18
C ALA A 48 -6.54 15.94 2.72
N LEU A 49 -6.72 14.62 2.89
CA LEU A 49 -7.98 13.94 2.58
C LEU A 49 -9.14 14.51 3.43
N THR A 50 -8.93 14.67 4.74
CA THR A 50 -9.99 15.13 5.64
C THR A 50 -10.32 16.62 5.47
N GLU A 51 -9.34 17.45 5.16
CA GLU A 51 -9.54 18.85 4.78
C GLU A 51 -10.38 19.00 3.49
N ARG A 52 -10.31 18.00 2.58
CA ARG A 52 -11.11 17.94 1.35
C ARG A 52 -12.50 17.31 1.56
N GLY A 53 -12.82 16.90 2.80
CA GLY A 53 -14.13 16.32 3.14
C GLY A 53 -14.22 14.80 3.04
N TYR A 54 -13.10 14.07 2.97
CA TYR A 54 -13.05 12.61 2.98
C TYR A 54 -12.81 12.07 4.38
N ALA A 55 -13.48 10.97 4.76
CA ALA A 55 -13.10 10.22 5.95
C ALA A 55 -11.95 9.27 5.62
N ALA A 56 -10.85 9.36 6.35
CA ALA A 56 -9.68 8.54 6.12
C ALA A 56 -9.51 7.49 7.22
N PHE A 57 -9.31 6.23 6.81
CA PHE A 57 -9.12 5.07 7.66
C PHE A 57 -7.79 4.39 7.32
N THR A 58 -7.08 3.89 8.32
CA THR A 58 -5.82 3.18 8.12
C THR A 58 -5.54 2.25 9.30
N LEU A 59 -4.69 1.26 9.09
CA LEU A 59 -4.20 0.38 10.15
C LEU A 59 -2.70 0.11 9.96
N ASP A 60 -2.03 -0.31 11.02
CA ASP A 60 -0.72 -0.92 10.91
C ASP A 60 -0.90 -2.42 10.64
N HIS A 61 -0.31 -2.92 9.56
CA HIS A 61 -0.34 -4.35 9.25
C HIS A 61 0.28 -5.17 10.39
N TYR A 62 -0.16 -6.42 10.55
CA TYR A 62 0.49 -7.34 11.47
C TYR A 62 2.02 -7.34 11.26
N GLY A 63 2.78 -7.26 12.36
CA GLY A 63 4.23 -7.14 12.32
C GLY A 63 4.77 -5.76 11.96
N HIS A 64 3.93 -4.73 11.78
CA HIS A 64 4.35 -3.37 11.43
C HIS A 64 3.86 -2.36 12.48
N GLY A 65 4.53 -1.20 12.53
CA GLY A 65 4.15 -0.08 13.37
C GLY A 65 3.89 -0.49 14.82
N GLN A 66 2.71 -0.20 15.32
CA GLN A 66 2.25 -0.50 16.67
C GLN A 66 1.45 -1.82 16.77
N SER A 67 1.21 -2.49 15.64
CA SER A 67 0.55 -3.80 15.61
C SER A 67 1.44 -4.91 16.17
N GLU A 68 0.81 -5.93 16.74
CA GLU A 68 1.50 -7.15 17.20
C GLU A 68 2.11 -7.92 16.05
N GLY A 69 3.04 -8.81 16.36
CA GLY A 69 3.66 -9.73 15.40
C GLY A 69 5.16 -9.60 15.30
N LEU A 70 5.76 -10.55 14.59
CA LEU A 70 7.18 -10.50 14.26
C LEU A 70 7.41 -9.36 13.27
N ARG A 71 8.35 -8.47 13.59
CA ARG A 71 8.61 -7.25 12.81
C ARG A 71 8.84 -7.54 11.32
N ALA A 72 8.10 -6.78 10.49
CA ALA A 72 8.11 -6.84 9.03
C ALA A 72 7.95 -8.27 8.50
N TYR A 73 6.98 -9.00 9.05
CA TYR A 73 6.74 -10.40 8.71
C TYR A 73 5.28 -10.81 8.88
N PHE A 74 4.79 -11.56 7.93
CA PHE A 74 3.61 -12.41 8.04
C PHE A 74 3.83 -13.67 7.21
N ASP A 75 3.21 -14.78 7.63
CA ASP A 75 3.43 -16.09 7.03
C ASP A 75 2.71 -16.22 5.67
N ASP A 76 1.59 -15.52 5.51
CA ASP A 76 0.73 -15.59 4.33
C ASP A 76 0.28 -14.19 3.92
N PHE A 77 0.29 -13.93 2.62
CA PHE A 77 -0.18 -12.65 2.06
C PHE A 77 -1.72 -12.50 2.14
N ASP A 78 -2.45 -13.56 2.44
CA ASP A 78 -3.88 -13.49 2.77
C ASP A 78 -4.13 -12.78 4.09
N ARG A 79 -3.17 -12.81 5.03
CA ARG A 79 -3.27 -12.17 6.33
C ARG A 79 -3.66 -10.69 6.24
N PRO A 80 -2.90 -9.81 5.56
CA PRO A 80 -3.27 -8.42 5.44
C PRO A 80 -4.60 -8.21 4.72
N LEU A 81 -5.00 -9.09 3.79
CA LEU A 81 -6.29 -8.97 3.09
C LEU A 81 -7.47 -9.24 4.03
N VAL A 82 -7.36 -10.26 4.88
CA VAL A 82 -8.37 -10.60 5.89
C VAL A 82 -8.46 -9.50 6.95
N ASP A 83 -7.30 -8.98 7.41
CA ASP A 83 -7.24 -7.90 8.39
C ASP A 83 -7.87 -6.61 7.86
N LEU A 84 -7.60 -6.25 6.58
CA LEU A 84 -8.23 -5.10 5.92
C LEU A 84 -9.74 -5.28 5.78
N LYS A 85 -10.21 -6.49 5.40
CA LYS A 85 -11.65 -6.75 5.29
C LYS A 85 -12.35 -6.61 6.65
N ALA A 86 -11.78 -7.19 7.70
CA ALA A 86 -12.32 -7.05 9.04
C ALA A 86 -12.35 -5.58 9.50
N TYR A 87 -11.34 -4.80 9.14
CA TYR A 87 -11.31 -3.37 9.46
C TYR A 87 -12.39 -2.59 8.67
N VAL A 88 -12.52 -2.83 7.38
CA VAL A 88 -13.58 -2.23 6.56
C VAL A 88 -14.96 -2.57 7.13
N ASP A 89 -15.20 -3.83 7.48
CA ASP A 89 -16.48 -4.28 8.04
C ASP A 89 -16.80 -3.63 9.39
N SER A 90 -15.79 -3.18 10.13
CA SER A 90 -15.98 -2.52 11.43
C SER A 90 -16.51 -1.08 11.33
N PHE A 91 -16.18 -0.36 10.26
CA PHE A 91 -16.63 1.02 10.09
C PHE A 91 -17.71 1.21 8.99
N ARG A 92 -17.75 0.31 8.00
CA ARG A 92 -18.68 0.39 6.85
C ARG A 92 -20.15 0.54 7.25
N PRO A 93 -20.69 -0.15 8.28
CA PRO A 93 -22.09 -0.02 8.68
C PRO A 93 -22.50 1.38 9.14
N GLN A 94 -21.53 2.21 9.55
CA GLN A 94 -21.78 3.61 9.93
C GLN A 94 -21.95 4.54 8.71
N TYR A 95 -21.55 4.06 7.52
CA TYR A 95 -21.53 4.83 6.26
C TYR A 95 -22.02 3.96 5.08
N PRO A 96 -23.25 3.40 5.14
CA PRO A 96 -23.72 2.39 4.17
C PRO A 96 -23.72 2.88 2.73
N ASP A 97 -24.07 4.15 2.52
CA ASP A 97 -24.26 4.76 1.19
C ASP A 97 -23.03 5.54 0.67
N LYS A 98 -21.95 5.62 1.46
CA LYS A 98 -20.77 6.37 1.05
C LYS A 98 -19.84 5.52 0.16
N PRO A 99 -19.32 6.06 -0.95
CA PRO A 99 -18.32 5.36 -1.74
C PRO A 99 -17.07 5.06 -0.91
N LEU A 100 -16.45 3.89 -1.14
CA LEU A 100 -15.20 3.49 -0.52
C LEU A 100 -14.09 3.46 -1.57
N PHE A 101 -13.04 4.22 -1.35
CA PHE A 101 -11.81 4.20 -2.13
C PHE A 101 -10.67 3.55 -1.35
N VAL A 102 -9.75 2.91 -2.05
CA VAL A 102 -8.55 2.32 -1.45
C VAL A 102 -7.32 3.04 -2.02
N LEU A 103 -6.43 3.51 -1.15
CA LEU A 103 -5.15 4.13 -1.50
C LEU A 103 -4.02 3.29 -0.93
N GLY A 104 -3.24 2.63 -1.78
CA GLY A 104 -2.11 1.80 -1.35
C GLY A 104 -0.77 2.27 -1.88
N HIS A 105 0.28 2.12 -1.07
CA HIS A 105 1.66 2.42 -1.46
C HIS A 105 2.56 1.19 -1.35
N SER A 106 3.43 0.96 -2.35
CA SER A 106 4.46 -0.09 -2.34
C SER A 106 3.85 -1.48 -2.08
N MET A 107 4.29 -2.21 -1.05
CA MET A 107 3.65 -3.46 -0.62
C MET A 107 2.15 -3.23 -0.36
N GLY A 108 1.77 -2.10 0.21
CA GLY A 108 0.36 -1.71 0.41
C GLY A 108 -0.40 -1.55 -0.91
N ALA A 109 0.24 -1.13 -1.98
CA ALA A 109 -0.37 -1.09 -3.31
C ALA A 109 -0.65 -2.50 -3.86
N LEU A 110 0.27 -3.45 -3.65
CA LEU A 110 0.06 -4.84 -4.01
C LEU A 110 -1.06 -5.48 -3.18
N ILE A 111 -1.09 -5.20 -1.86
CA ILE A 111 -2.16 -5.61 -0.96
C ILE A 111 -3.49 -5.03 -1.46
N SER A 112 -3.53 -3.74 -1.80
CA SER A 112 -4.73 -3.04 -2.28
C SER A 112 -5.24 -3.62 -3.61
N LEU A 113 -4.35 -3.97 -4.54
CA LEU A 113 -4.70 -4.65 -5.79
C LEU A 113 -5.33 -6.03 -5.50
N ALA A 114 -4.67 -6.85 -4.67
CA ALA A 114 -5.18 -8.19 -4.31
C ALA A 114 -6.51 -8.10 -3.54
N PHE A 115 -6.64 -7.13 -2.64
CA PHE A 115 -7.86 -6.85 -1.89
C PHE A 115 -9.01 -6.44 -2.83
N THR A 116 -8.74 -5.49 -3.72
CA THR A 116 -9.73 -5.01 -4.69
C THR A 116 -10.20 -6.13 -5.62
N LEU A 117 -9.30 -6.97 -6.12
CA LEU A 117 -9.65 -8.12 -6.95
C LEU A 117 -10.57 -9.14 -6.24
N ARG A 118 -10.58 -9.17 -4.91
CA ARG A 118 -11.49 -10.02 -4.11
C ARG A 118 -12.81 -9.33 -3.76
N HIS A 119 -12.81 -8.01 -3.62
CA HIS A 119 -13.90 -7.23 -3.04
C HIS A 119 -14.34 -6.07 -3.94
N GLN A 120 -14.15 -6.17 -5.26
CA GLN A 120 -14.38 -5.09 -6.21
C GLN A 120 -15.80 -4.51 -6.14
N ALA A 121 -16.81 -5.32 -5.83
CA ALA A 121 -18.19 -4.86 -5.70
C ALA A 121 -18.42 -3.90 -4.51
N GLU A 122 -17.51 -3.87 -3.53
CA GLU A 122 -17.60 -3.03 -2.33
C GLU A 122 -16.78 -1.75 -2.45
N ILE A 123 -15.97 -1.62 -3.52
CA ILE A 123 -14.94 -0.58 -3.71
C ILE A 123 -15.32 0.29 -4.91
N SER A 124 -15.36 1.60 -4.72
CA SER A 124 -15.73 2.57 -5.76
C SER A 124 -14.55 3.00 -6.64
N GLY A 125 -13.32 2.84 -6.18
CA GLY A 125 -12.12 3.14 -6.95
C GLY A 125 -10.84 2.80 -6.19
N LEU A 126 -9.75 2.62 -6.94
CA LEU A 126 -8.45 2.22 -6.42
C LEU A 126 -7.36 3.20 -6.85
N ILE A 127 -6.56 3.63 -5.88
CA ILE A 127 -5.37 4.46 -6.08
C ILE A 127 -4.15 3.65 -5.63
N ILE A 128 -3.18 3.48 -6.51
CA ILE A 128 -1.94 2.77 -6.19
C ILE A 128 -0.71 3.61 -6.50
N SER A 129 0.28 3.55 -5.62
CA SER A 129 1.57 4.21 -5.76
C SER A 129 2.72 3.22 -5.58
N GLY A 130 3.65 3.18 -6.52
CA GLY A 130 4.86 2.37 -6.42
C GLY A 130 4.60 0.85 -6.32
N ALA A 131 3.60 0.31 -7.04
CA ALA A 131 3.15 -1.07 -6.90
C ALA A 131 4.17 -2.10 -7.43
N PRO A 132 4.65 -3.06 -6.61
CA PRO A 132 5.65 -4.07 -7.00
C PRO A 132 5.02 -5.24 -7.77
N VAL A 133 4.17 -4.95 -8.76
CA VAL A 133 3.47 -5.98 -9.55
C VAL A 133 4.44 -6.76 -10.44
N ASN A 134 5.57 -6.16 -10.80
CA ASN A 134 6.61 -6.76 -11.62
C ASN A 134 7.92 -6.97 -10.82
N ALA A 135 7.80 -7.41 -9.57
CA ALA A 135 8.91 -7.51 -8.62
C ALA A 135 10.03 -8.48 -9.09
N ASP A 136 9.70 -9.45 -9.92
CA ASP A 136 10.63 -10.45 -10.45
C ASP A 136 11.29 -10.04 -11.79
N ALA A 137 10.90 -8.94 -12.42
CA ALA A 137 11.35 -8.56 -13.76
C ALA A 137 12.88 -8.42 -13.91
N ASN A 138 13.55 -7.99 -12.84
CA ASN A 138 15.00 -7.77 -12.84
C ASN A 138 15.75 -8.76 -11.93
N VAL A 139 15.09 -9.83 -11.48
CA VAL A 139 15.68 -10.83 -10.58
C VAL A 139 16.04 -12.08 -11.37
N SER A 140 17.30 -12.53 -11.27
CA SER A 140 17.73 -13.77 -11.91
C SER A 140 16.83 -14.95 -11.50
N PRO A 141 16.36 -15.80 -12.44
CA PRO A 141 15.57 -16.99 -12.13
C PRO A 141 16.23 -17.91 -11.09
N LEU A 142 17.57 -17.96 -11.06
CA LEU A 142 18.33 -18.73 -10.07
C LEU A 142 18.14 -18.17 -8.66
N ILE A 143 18.15 -16.84 -8.51
CA ILE A 143 17.93 -16.18 -7.21
C ILE A 143 16.47 -16.42 -6.75
N VAL A 144 15.52 -16.35 -7.65
CA VAL A 144 14.11 -16.68 -7.36
C VAL A 144 13.99 -18.14 -6.88
N ALA A 145 14.57 -19.09 -7.61
CA ALA A 145 14.56 -20.50 -7.24
C ALA A 145 15.24 -20.77 -5.88
N LEU A 146 16.37 -20.09 -5.60
CA LEU A 146 17.02 -20.15 -4.30
C LEU A 146 16.12 -19.59 -3.18
N GLY A 147 15.42 -18.50 -3.43
CA GLY A 147 14.43 -17.94 -2.51
C GLY A 147 13.34 -18.96 -2.13
N TYR A 148 12.78 -19.67 -3.10
CA TYR A 148 11.79 -20.74 -2.85
C TYR A 148 12.39 -21.90 -2.05
N ALA A 149 13.62 -22.31 -2.34
CA ALA A 149 14.30 -23.38 -1.59
C ALA A 149 14.55 -22.96 -0.13
N LEU A 150 15.10 -21.77 0.10
CA LEU A 150 15.32 -21.20 1.43
C LEU A 150 14.02 -20.99 2.20
N ASN A 151 12.93 -20.63 1.52
CA ASN A 151 11.62 -20.47 2.12
C ASN A 151 11.09 -21.75 2.79
N ARG A 152 11.51 -22.93 2.33
CA ARG A 152 11.14 -24.21 2.93
C ARG A 152 11.95 -24.54 4.18
N ILE A 153 13.16 -23.99 4.31
CA ILE A 153 14.12 -24.38 5.35
C ILE A 153 14.23 -23.28 6.41
N VAL A 154 14.36 -22.03 5.98
CA VAL A 154 14.64 -20.86 6.83
C VAL A 154 13.72 -19.66 6.49
N PRO A 155 12.39 -19.80 6.54
CA PRO A 155 11.44 -18.78 6.06
C PRO A 155 11.60 -17.43 6.77
N LYS A 156 12.02 -17.44 8.02
CA LYS A 156 12.18 -16.22 8.85
C LYS A 156 13.55 -15.56 8.75
N LEU A 157 14.48 -16.12 7.93
CA LEU A 157 15.81 -15.54 7.76
C LEU A 157 15.72 -14.17 7.08
N PRO A 158 16.25 -13.07 7.67
CA PRO A 158 16.30 -11.76 7.06
C PRO A 158 17.48 -11.71 6.07
N LEU A 159 17.22 -11.91 4.79
CA LEU A 159 18.24 -12.08 3.76
C LEU A 159 18.19 -11.02 2.66
N LEU A 160 16.99 -10.55 2.27
CA LEU A 160 16.81 -9.72 1.10
C LEU A 160 16.97 -8.24 1.48
N SER A 161 18.06 -7.61 1.05
CA SER A 161 18.23 -6.16 1.18
C SER A 161 17.38 -5.42 0.13
N LEU A 162 16.69 -4.37 0.56
CA LEU A 162 15.95 -3.45 -0.32
C LEU A 162 16.72 -2.16 -0.61
N GLY A 163 17.99 -2.07 -0.19
CA GLY A 163 18.77 -0.83 -0.22
C GLY A 163 18.70 -0.09 1.12
N ASP A 164 19.30 1.08 1.15
CA ASP A 164 19.20 2.00 2.29
C ASP A 164 18.05 3.01 2.11
N SER A 165 17.76 3.79 3.15
CA SER A 165 16.65 4.73 3.16
C SER A 165 16.80 5.91 2.20
N SER A 166 17.96 6.13 1.60
CA SER A 166 18.21 7.23 0.65
C SER A 166 17.46 7.06 -0.68
N ILE A 167 17.05 5.83 -0.99
CA ILE A 167 16.29 5.53 -2.22
C ILE A 167 14.78 5.76 -2.08
N LEU A 168 14.29 6.09 -0.87
CA LEU A 168 12.87 6.32 -0.62
C LEU A 168 12.35 7.60 -1.28
N SER A 169 13.15 8.67 -1.22
CA SER A 169 12.80 9.99 -1.75
C SER A 169 14.05 10.74 -2.20
N SER A 170 13.89 11.66 -3.14
CA SER A 170 14.90 12.63 -3.52
C SER A 170 15.21 13.63 -2.40
N ASP A 171 14.33 13.74 -1.39
CA ASP A 171 14.57 14.48 -0.16
C ASP A 171 15.28 13.61 0.90
N PRO A 172 16.55 13.88 1.23
CA PRO A 172 17.28 13.09 2.21
C PRO A 172 16.70 13.18 3.63
N GLU A 173 15.85 14.17 3.93
CA GLU A 173 15.16 14.24 5.23
C GLU A 173 14.17 13.10 5.41
N VAL A 174 13.57 12.60 4.33
CA VAL A 174 12.64 11.46 4.36
C VAL A 174 13.37 10.20 4.80
N GLY A 175 14.55 9.92 4.22
CA GLY A 175 15.40 8.80 4.65
C GLY A 175 15.83 8.93 6.11
N ARG A 176 16.30 10.12 6.52
CA ARG A 176 16.67 10.38 7.92
C ARG A 176 15.51 10.20 8.90
N ALA A 177 14.32 10.68 8.54
CA ALA A 177 13.13 10.51 9.35
C ALA A 177 12.74 9.03 9.47
N PHE A 178 12.82 8.27 8.36
CA PHE A 178 12.60 6.82 8.36
C PHE A 178 13.59 6.12 9.30
N ASP A 179 14.88 6.46 9.24
CA ASP A 179 15.91 5.83 10.07
C ASP A 179 15.79 6.20 11.56
N ALA A 180 15.31 7.40 11.85
CA ALA A 180 15.09 7.85 13.23
C ALA A 180 13.82 7.30 13.87
N ASP A 181 12.84 6.85 13.08
CA ASP A 181 11.57 6.37 13.58
C ASP A 181 11.70 4.96 14.19
N PRO A 182 11.34 4.77 15.48
CA PRO A 182 11.40 3.45 16.13
C PRO A 182 10.35 2.46 15.61
N LEU A 183 9.32 2.93 14.92
CA LEU A 183 8.25 2.09 14.40
C LEU A 183 8.55 1.55 12.98
N THR A 184 9.55 2.08 12.29
CA THR A 184 10.01 1.55 11.00
C THR A 184 10.94 0.35 11.19
N TYR A 185 10.95 -0.53 10.20
CA TYR A 185 11.84 -1.68 10.17
C TYR A 185 13.01 -1.45 9.21
N LYS A 186 14.22 -1.50 9.72
CA LYS A 186 15.47 -1.19 8.99
C LYS A 186 16.29 -2.43 8.63
N GLY A 187 15.76 -3.61 8.94
CA GLY A 187 16.43 -4.87 8.65
C GLY A 187 16.10 -5.42 7.25
N ASN A 188 16.83 -6.44 6.86
CA ASN A 188 16.57 -7.16 5.61
C ASN A 188 15.18 -7.81 5.62
N MET A 189 14.53 -7.81 4.46
CA MET A 189 13.27 -8.53 4.27
C MET A 189 13.49 -10.04 4.45
N ARG A 190 12.56 -10.67 5.15
CA ARG A 190 12.60 -12.11 5.41
C ARG A 190 12.21 -12.91 4.16
N VAL A 191 12.85 -14.04 4.00
CA VAL A 191 12.70 -14.90 2.82
C VAL A 191 11.23 -15.21 2.53
N ARG A 192 10.43 -15.62 3.54
CA ARG A 192 9.00 -15.90 3.35
C ARG A 192 8.25 -14.71 2.77
N LEU A 193 8.47 -13.51 3.32
CA LEU A 193 7.74 -12.34 2.87
C LEU A 193 8.12 -11.96 1.42
N GLY A 194 9.40 -12.05 1.06
CA GLY A 194 9.84 -11.83 -0.32
C GLY A 194 9.20 -12.82 -1.31
N VAL A 195 9.12 -14.10 -0.93
CA VAL A 195 8.42 -15.11 -1.74
C VAL A 195 6.93 -14.80 -1.83
N ALA A 196 6.28 -14.46 -0.71
CA ALA A 196 4.85 -14.14 -0.68
C ALA A 196 4.50 -12.92 -1.53
N ILE A 197 5.33 -11.85 -1.50
CA ILE A 197 5.19 -10.69 -2.40
C ILE A 197 5.29 -11.13 -3.86
N ASN A 198 6.28 -11.95 -4.21
CA ASN A 198 6.47 -12.41 -5.58
C ASN A 198 5.29 -13.28 -6.08
N ASP A 199 4.81 -14.21 -5.25
CA ASP A 199 3.68 -15.06 -5.59
C ASP A 199 2.39 -14.24 -5.75
N THR A 200 2.16 -13.27 -4.85
CA THR A 200 1.01 -12.36 -4.94
C THR A 200 1.11 -11.46 -6.17
N ALA A 201 2.31 -10.93 -6.49
CA ALA A 201 2.53 -10.16 -7.69
C ALA A 201 2.19 -10.95 -8.96
N LYS A 202 2.57 -12.23 -9.04
CA LYS A 202 2.21 -13.12 -10.15
C LYS A 202 0.70 -13.33 -10.24
N ALA A 203 0.05 -13.66 -9.12
CA ALA A 203 -1.40 -13.88 -9.07
C ALA A 203 -2.17 -12.60 -9.45
N VAL A 204 -1.73 -11.43 -8.97
CA VAL A 204 -2.31 -10.14 -9.36
C VAL A 204 -2.14 -9.88 -10.85
N ARG A 205 -0.93 -10.10 -11.43
CA ARG A 205 -0.69 -9.92 -12.87
C ARG A 205 -1.64 -10.74 -13.75
N GLU A 206 -1.92 -11.97 -13.37
CA GLU A 206 -2.84 -12.85 -14.10
C GLU A 206 -4.27 -12.31 -14.07
N ARG A 207 -4.66 -11.67 -12.97
CA ARG A 207 -6.01 -11.19 -12.72
C ARG A 207 -6.22 -9.70 -13.04
N LEU A 208 -5.20 -8.96 -13.48
CA LEU A 208 -5.35 -7.54 -13.87
C LEU A 208 -6.52 -7.30 -14.85
N PRO A 209 -6.81 -8.18 -15.82
CA PRO A 209 -7.98 -8.01 -16.69
C PRO A 209 -9.34 -8.04 -15.99
N GLU A 210 -9.41 -8.49 -14.73
CA GLU A 210 -10.63 -8.48 -13.94
C GLU A 210 -10.92 -7.10 -13.30
N LEU A 211 -9.92 -6.20 -13.23
CA LEU A 211 -10.08 -4.86 -12.66
C LEU A 211 -10.88 -3.97 -13.61
N GLN A 212 -12.09 -3.56 -13.20
CA GLN A 212 -13.01 -2.76 -14.01
C GLN A 212 -13.38 -1.41 -13.34
N LEU A 213 -13.12 -1.25 -12.05
CA LEU A 213 -13.43 -0.03 -11.31
C LEU A 213 -12.47 1.13 -11.70
N PRO A 214 -12.82 2.39 -11.41
CA PRO A 214 -11.93 3.55 -11.62
C PRO A 214 -10.58 3.36 -10.96
N LEU A 215 -9.49 3.71 -11.67
CA LEU A 215 -8.13 3.38 -11.28
C LEU A 215 -7.16 4.54 -11.50
N LEU A 216 -6.53 5.02 -10.43
CA LEU A 216 -5.40 5.94 -10.48
C LEU A 216 -4.11 5.20 -10.14
N ILE A 217 -3.17 5.19 -11.08
CA ILE A 217 -1.87 4.52 -10.96
C ILE A 217 -0.79 5.59 -10.94
N MET A 218 0.04 5.58 -9.90
CA MET A 218 1.03 6.62 -9.66
C MET A 218 2.42 5.99 -9.44
N HIS A 219 3.50 6.63 -9.93
CA HIS A 219 4.86 6.13 -9.74
C HIS A 219 5.89 7.25 -9.93
N GLY A 220 6.96 7.25 -9.13
CA GLY A 220 8.13 8.10 -9.37
C GLY A 220 9.00 7.54 -10.50
N GLU A 221 9.43 8.38 -11.45
CA GLU A 221 10.29 7.92 -12.56
C GLU A 221 11.66 7.46 -12.07
N GLY A 222 12.18 8.12 -11.02
CA GLY A 222 13.47 7.81 -10.38
C GLY A 222 13.42 6.68 -9.35
N ASP A 223 12.32 5.95 -9.23
CA ASP A 223 12.19 4.83 -8.30
C ASP A 223 13.12 3.66 -8.69
N THR A 224 14.15 3.46 -7.88
CA THR A 224 15.12 2.35 -8.02
C THR A 224 14.78 1.14 -7.15
N MET A 225 13.85 1.29 -6.20
CA MET A 225 13.38 0.21 -5.33
C MET A 225 12.35 -0.67 -6.03
N VAL A 226 11.36 -0.03 -6.66
CA VAL A 226 10.30 -0.69 -7.41
C VAL A 226 10.26 -0.14 -8.84
N ASN A 227 10.52 -0.99 -9.82
CA ASN A 227 10.58 -0.54 -11.21
C ASN A 227 9.20 -0.04 -11.70
N PRO A 228 9.13 1.16 -12.31
CA PRO A 228 7.88 1.72 -12.85
C PRO A 228 7.18 0.85 -13.90
N SER A 229 7.86 -0.16 -14.47
CA SER A 229 7.25 -1.12 -15.39
C SER A 229 6.06 -1.86 -14.79
N GLY A 230 6.04 -2.07 -13.46
CA GLY A 230 4.91 -2.67 -12.76
C GLY A 230 3.65 -1.82 -12.87
N SER A 231 3.76 -0.51 -12.65
CA SER A 231 2.65 0.44 -12.79
C SER A 231 2.17 0.57 -14.24
N LYS A 232 3.09 0.59 -15.20
CA LYS A 232 2.76 0.56 -16.65
C LYS A 232 1.99 -0.70 -17.01
N LEU A 233 2.41 -1.86 -16.51
CA LEU A 233 1.75 -3.13 -16.74
C LEU A 233 0.32 -3.16 -16.17
N VAL A 234 0.10 -2.60 -14.97
CA VAL A 234 -1.26 -2.46 -14.40
C VAL A 234 -2.12 -1.61 -15.33
N TYR A 235 -1.61 -0.46 -15.77
CA TYR A 235 -2.34 0.42 -16.69
C TYR A 235 -2.69 -0.27 -18.01
N GLU A 236 -1.76 -1.02 -18.58
CA GLU A 236 -1.95 -1.71 -19.87
C GLU A 236 -2.99 -2.84 -19.76
N ARG A 237 -2.94 -3.62 -18.66
CA ARG A 237 -3.70 -4.87 -18.55
C ARG A 237 -5.03 -4.78 -17.81
N ALA A 238 -5.22 -3.76 -16.97
CA ALA A 238 -6.52 -3.55 -16.32
C ALA A 238 -7.61 -3.24 -17.37
N SER A 239 -8.78 -3.87 -17.24
CA SER A 239 -9.94 -3.64 -18.12
C SER A 239 -10.78 -2.43 -17.73
N SER A 240 -10.38 -1.68 -16.70
CA SER A 240 -11.04 -0.44 -16.32
C SER A 240 -11.15 0.51 -17.53
N ALA A 241 -12.36 1.00 -17.79
CA ALA A 241 -12.60 2.04 -18.80
C ALA A 241 -12.13 3.42 -18.32
N ASP A 242 -12.04 3.60 -17.01
CA ASP A 242 -11.60 4.82 -16.35
C ASP A 242 -10.29 4.54 -15.58
N LYS A 243 -9.18 4.69 -16.27
CA LYS A 243 -7.84 4.48 -15.70
C LYS A 243 -6.88 5.58 -16.10
N THR A 244 -6.17 6.09 -15.12
CA THR A 244 -5.16 7.14 -15.27
C THR A 244 -3.80 6.65 -14.78
N LEU A 245 -2.75 6.88 -15.58
CA LEU A 245 -1.35 6.65 -15.19
C LEU A 245 -0.64 8.00 -15.04
N ARG A 246 0.00 8.20 -13.88
CA ARG A 246 0.85 9.35 -13.57
C ARG A 246 2.26 8.87 -13.24
N ILE A 247 3.23 9.23 -14.07
CA ILE A 247 4.65 9.03 -13.80
C ILE A 247 5.25 10.41 -13.50
N TYR A 248 5.86 10.54 -12.31
CA TYR A 248 6.38 11.81 -11.82
C TYR A 248 7.87 11.90 -12.08
N PRO A 249 8.31 12.82 -12.95
CA PRO A 249 9.74 13.09 -13.13
C PRO A 249 10.39 13.47 -11.81
N ASP A 250 11.67 13.11 -11.63
CA ASP A 250 12.50 13.46 -10.47
C ASP A 250 12.00 12.99 -9.09
N MET A 251 10.88 12.24 -9.01
CA MET A 251 10.41 11.61 -7.79
C MET A 251 10.89 10.15 -7.70
N TYR A 252 11.19 9.71 -6.47
CA TYR A 252 11.62 8.36 -6.17
C TYR A 252 10.44 7.49 -5.70
N HIS A 253 10.69 6.51 -4.81
CA HIS A 253 9.69 5.54 -4.40
C HIS A 253 8.48 6.14 -3.68
N GLU A 254 8.75 7.01 -2.70
CA GLU A 254 7.71 7.58 -1.84
C GLU A 254 7.20 8.93 -2.37
N ILE A 255 6.49 8.93 -3.49
CA ILE A 255 6.01 10.16 -4.16
C ILE A 255 5.17 11.08 -3.24
N MET A 256 4.48 10.52 -2.25
CA MET A 256 3.71 11.27 -1.26
C MET A 256 4.57 11.87 -0.14
N ASN A 257 5.86 11.54 -0.08
CA ASN A 257 6.83 12.08 0.86
C ASN A 257 7.92 12.92 0.18
N GLU A 258 7.85 13.11 -1.13
CA GLU A 258 8.78 13.94 -1.89
C GLU A 258 8.68 15.44 -1.53
N ARG A 259 9.70 16.22 -1.90
CA ARG A 259 9.63 17.69 -1.79
C ARG A 259 8.45 18.27 -2.54
N GLN A 260 8.11 17.67 -3.68
CA GLN A 260 7.02 18.08 -4.57
C GLN A 260 5.75 17.25 -4.32
N ARG A 261 5.61 16.64 -3.15
CA ARG A 261 4.46 15.78 -2.78
C ARG A 261 3.09 16.43 -3.02
N ASP A 262 3.02 17.74 -2.95
CA ASP A 262 1.76 18.47 -3.18
C ASP A 262 1.19 18.23 -4.59
N ILE A 263 2.05 17.93 -5.58
CA ILE A 263 1.62 17.54 -6.93
C ILE A 263 0.91 16.19 -6.87
N ALA A 264 1.54 15.19 -6.26
CA ALA A 264 0.96 13.85 -6.14
C ALA A 264 -0.31 13.85 -5.28
N LEU A 265 -0.31 14.60 -4.16
CA LEU A 265 -1.49 14.77 -3.31
C LEU A 265 -2.62 15.49 -4.05
N GLY A 266 -2.29 16.53 -4.82
CA GLY A 266 -3.24 17.23 -5.67
C GLY A 266 -3.90 16.32 -6.70
N ASP A 267 -3.13 15.44 -7.35
CA ASP A 267 -3.67 14.46 -8.30
C ASP A 267 -4.61 13.46 -7.61
N ILE A 268 -4.26 12.98 -6.40
CA ILE A 268 -5.13 12.10 -5.59
C ILE A 268 -6.45 12.80 -5.26
N LEU A 269 -6.38 14.01 -4.72
CA LEU A 269 -7.57 14.76 -4.29
C LEU A 269 -8.48 15.12 -5.47
N ASN A 270 -7.90 15.60 -6.57
CA ASN A 270 -8.65 15.93 -7.77
C ASN A 270 -9.30 14.70 -8.39
N TRP A 271 -8.61 13.56 -8.41
CA TRP A 271 -9.17 12.31 -8.89
C TRP A 271 -10.35 11.85 -8.00
N LEU A 272 -10.20 11.90 -6.68
CA LEU A 272 -11.29 11.59 -5.75
C LEU A 272 -12.50 12.52 -5.95
N ASP A 273 -12.28 13.82 -6.15
CA ASP A 273 -13.35 14.79 -6.40
C ASP A 273 -14.17 14.45 -7.65
N LEU A 274 -13.52 13.99 -8.72
CA LEU A 274 -14.20 13.58 -9.96
C LEU A 274 -15.05 12.31 -9.77
N HIS A 275 -14.70 11.44 -8.81
CA HIS A 275 -15.37 10.16 -8.58
C HIS A 275 -16.35 10.17 -7.40
N THR A 276 -16.55 11.33 -6.78
CA THR A 276 -17.49 11.55 -5.64
C THR A 276 -18.51 12.66 -5.90
N ALA A 277 -18.53 13.18 -7.12
CA ALA A 277 -19.47 14.24 -7.54
C ALA A 277 -20.90 13.70 -7.75
#